data_590c662b789b40e9d15e637c3160b0e6
#
_entry.id   590c662b789b40e9d15e637c3160b0e6
#
_cell.length_a   1.000
_cell.length_b   1.000
_cell.length_c   1.000
_cell.angle_alpha   90.00
_cell.angle_beta   90.00
_cell.angle_gamma   90.00
#
_symmetry.space_group_name_H-M   'P 1'
#
loop_
_entity.id
_entity.type
_entity.pdbx_description
1 polymer ?
#
loop_
_entity_poly.entity_id
_entity_poly.type
_entity_poly.pdbx_seq_one_letter_code
_entity_poly.pdbx_strand_id
1 'polypeptide(L)'
;MSFDEVREAYSARAGEYVDAVGMIEHAPQRDRDALLAWARAVEGPILDVGCGPGQWTSFLHHEGVDIEGVEPVEAFLADARTRYPDVRYRAGRAEDLGVPDGSLGGILAWFSLIHTDPRAVDAPLTELARCLCPGGSLALGFFVGPDHTPFDHAITTAYFWSVDGLSRRVEQAGLTVVDAQVRTDPGTRPYGLLVAER
;
A
#
# COMPACT_ATOMS: atom_id res chain seq x y z
N MET A 1 -0.60 6.17 -17.88
CA MET A 1 -1.91 6.55 -17.29
C MET A 1 -1.64 7.61 -16.24
N SER A 2 -2.45 8.66 -16.20
CA SER A 2 -2.31 9.71 -15.19
C SER A 2 -2.93 9.27 -13.87
N PHE A 3 -2.53 9.91 -12.78
CA PHE A 3 -3.14 9.69 -11.45
C PHE A 3 -4.66 9.94 -11.47
N ASP A 4 -5.13 10.99 -12.16
CA ASP A 4 -6.55 11.32 -12.22
C ASP A 4 -7.37 10.24 -12.95
N GLU A 5 -6.84 9.66 -14.02
CA GLU A 5 -7.49 8.54 -14.72
C GLU A 5 -7.64 7.31 -13.81
N VAL A 6 -6.63 6.98 -12.99
CA VAL A 6 -6.70 5.88 -12.02
C VAL A 6 -7.76 6.17 -10.95
N ARG A 7 -7.73 7.38 -10.37
CA ARG A 7 -8.70 7.81 -9.36
C ARG A 7 -10.13 7.77 -9.88
N GLU A 8 -10.38 8.25 -11.10
CA GLU A 8 -11.70 8.20 -11.75
C GLU A 8 -12.17 6.76 -11.99
N ALA A 9 -11.28 5.87 -12.45
CA ALA A 9 -11.60 4.46 -12.67
C ALA A 9 -12.02 3.78 -11.36
N TYR A 10 -11.32 4.03 -10.26
CA TYR A 10 -11.71 3.53 -8.94
C TYR A 10 -13.01 4.15 -8.43
N SER A 11 -13.20 5.47 -8.61
CA SER A 11 -14.44 6.15 -8.20
C SER A 11 -15.65 5.59 -8.92
N ALA A 12 -15.55 5.29 -10.22
CA ALA A 12 -16.62 4.73 -11.02
C ALA A 12 -17.03 3.31 -10.60
N ARG A 13 -16.13 2.54 -9.99
CA ARG A 13 -16.32 1.14 -9.61
C ARG A 13 -16.14 0.88 -8.11
N ALA A 14 -16.25 1.94 -7.29
CA ALA A 14 -15.96 1.84 -5.86
C ALA A 14 -16.82 0.78 -5.15
N GLY A 15 -18.13 0.72 -5.43
CA GLY A 15 -19.02 -0.29 -4.85
C GLY A 15 -18.60 -1.73 -5.20
N GLU A 16 -18.32 -2.01 -6.48
CA GLU A 16 -17.87 -3.34 -6.92
C GLU A 16 -16.53 -3.75 -6.25
N TYR A 17 -15.62 -2.79 -6.12
CA TYR A 17 -14.33 -3.02 -5.47
C TYR A 17 -14.48 -3.32 -3.98
N VAL A 18 -15.32 -2.53 -3.29
CA VAL A 18 -15.61 -2.72 -1.86
C VAL A 18 -16.25 -4.11 -1.61
N ASP A 19 -17.20 -4.53 -2.45
CA ASP A 19 -17.83 -5.84 -2.34
C ASP A 19 -16.83 -7.00 -2.55
N ALA A 20 -15.88 -6.82 -3.46
CA ALA A 20 -14.90 -7.85 -3.80
C ALA A 20 -13.76 -8.00 -2.76
N VAL A 21 -13.21 -6.88 -2.28
CA VAL A 21 -11.98 -6.89 -1.47
C VAL A 21 -12.04 -6.02 -0.21
N GLY A 22 -13.16 -5.34 0.05
CA GLY A 22 -13.30 -4.39 1.17
C GLY A 22 -13.44 -5.03 2.56
N MET A 23 -13.36 -6.35 2.67
CA MET A 23 -13.42 -7.09 3.93
C MET A 23 -12.08 -7.75 4.22
N ILE A 24 -11.59 -7.60 5.45
CA ILE A 24 -10.28 -8.20 5.85
C ILE A 24 -10.31 -9.74 5.79
N GLU A 25 -11.48 -10.34 5.95
CA GLU A 25 -11.67 -11.78 5.85
C GLU A 25 -11.40 -12.35 4.46
N HIS A 26 -11.48 -11.50 3.41
CA HIS A 26 -11.11 -11.88 2.04
C HIS A 26 -9.59 -11.98 1.85
N ALA A 27 -8.81 -11.34 2.72
CA ALA A 27 -7.36 -11.43 2.69
C ALA A 27 -6.88 -12.80 3.22
N PRO A 28 -5.87 -13.42 2.59
CA PRO A 28 -5.26 -14.66 3.10
C PRO A 28 -4.76 -14.50 4.54
N GLN A 29 -4.98 -15.53 5.37
CA GLN A 29 -4.54 -15.50 6.77
C GLN A 29 -3.05 -15.19 6.91
N ARG A 30 -2.21 -15.79 6.06
CA ARG A 30 -0.76 -15.57 6.07
C ARG A 30 -0.35 -14.10 5.84
N ASP A 31 -1.14 -13.35 5.04
CA ASP A 31 -0.86 -11.93 4.79
C ASP A 31 -1.31 -11.08 5.99
N ARG A 32 -2.42 -11.44 6.63
CA ARG A 32 -2.85 -10.84 7.89
C ARG A 32 -1.81 -11.04 8.98
N ASP A 33 -1.30 -12.27 9.13
CA ASP A 33 -0.28 -12.62 10.12
C ASP A 33 1.05 -11.89 9.83
N ALA A 34 1.48 -11.83 8.57
CA ALA A 34 2.72 -11.18 8.18
C ALA A 34 2.68 -9.66 8.40
N LEU A 35 1.60 -8.99 7.96
CA LEU A 35 1.46 -7.55 8.13
C LEU A 35 1.24 -7.15 9.58
N LEU A 36 0.53 -7.97 10.36
CA LEU A 36 0.38 -7.74 11.81
C LEU A 36 1.71 -7.90 12.54
N ALA A 37 2.50 -8.93 12.21
CA ALA A 37 3.82 -9.12 12.79
C ALA A 37 4.76 -7.95 12.47
N TRP A 38 4.76 -7.50 11.20
CA TRP A 38 5.49 -6.31 10.77
C TRP A 38 5.04 -5.06 11.55
N ALA A 39 3.73 -4.78 11.57
CA ALA A 39 3.20 -3.58 12.22
C ALA A 39 3.48 -3.52 13.72
N ARG A 40 3.48 -4.67 14.41
CA ARG A 40 3.84 -4.77 15.83
C ARG A 40 5.32 -4.57 16.13
N ALA A 41 6.18 -4.77 15.13
CA ALA A 41 7.62 -4.51 15.25
C ALA A 41 7.98 -3.04 14.99
N VAL A 42 7.09 -2.27 14.39
CA VAL A 42 7.29 -0.85 14.11
C VAL A 42 7.16 -0.01 15.39
N GLU A 43 8.14 0.85 15.65
CA GLU A 43 8.08 1.84 16.72
C GLU A 43 7.54 3.18 16.19
N GLY A 44 6.41 3.65 16.74
CA GLY A 44 5.77 4.92 16.37
C GLY A 44 4.60 4.77 15.40
N PRO A 45 4.08 5.91 14.88
CA PRO A 45 2.87 5.92 14.07
C PRO A 45 3.10 5.30 12.69
N ILE A 46 2.08 4.55 12.22
CA ILE A 46 2.04 3.95 10.88
C ILE A 46 1.05 4.71 10.00
N LEU A 47 1.40 4.87 8.73
CA LEU A 47 0.50 5.39 7.70
C LEU A 47 0.21 4.30 6.67
N ASP A 48 -1.08 3.98 6.46
CA ASP A 48 -1.54 3.08 5.40
C ASP A 48 -1.85 3.91 4.15
N VAL A 49 -0.94 3.87 3.18
CA VAL A 49 -0.98 4.71 1.96
C VAL A 49 -1.71 4.00 0.84
N GLY A 50 -2.79 4.63 0.35
CA GLY A 50 -3.73 4.01 -0.58
C GLY A 50 -4.56 2.94 0.13
N CYS A 51 -5.09 3.29 1.31
CA CYS A 51 -5.80 2.36 2.19
C CYS A 51 -7.11 1.82 1.61
N GLY A 52 -7.59 2.38 0.48
CA GLY A 52 -8.85 1.99 -0.13
C GLY A 52 -10.03 2.10 0.84
N PRO A 53 -10.91 1.08 0.92
CA PRO A 53 -12.05 1.06 1.85
C PRO A 53 -11.67 0.80 3.31
N GLY A 54 -10.37 0.82 3.67
CA GLY A 54 -9.87 0.88 5.05
C GLY A 54 -9.80 -0.44 5.80
N GLN A 55 -9.99 -1.59 5.15
CA GLN A 55 -10.04 -2.89 5.83
C GLN A 55 -8.71 -3.26 6.51
N TRP A 56 -7.55 -2.93 5.90
CA TRP A 56 -6.24 -3.16 6.49
C TRP A 56 -5.94 -2.19 7.62
N THR A 57 -6.23 -0.90 7.42
CA THR A 57 -6.08 0.13 8.47
C THR A 57 -6.91 -0.24 9.70
N SER A 58 -8.18 -0.62 9.49
CA SER A 58 -9.08 -1.03 10.56
C SER A 58 -8.60 -2.28 11.28
N PHE A 59 -8.19 -3.31 10.54
CA PHE A 59 -7.67 -4.54 11.12
C PHE A 59 -6.47 -4.26 12.05
N LEU A 60 -5.48 -3.53 11.56
CA LEU A 60 -4.27 -3.21 12.35
C LEU A 60 -4.60 -2.31 13.54
N HIS A 61 -5.52 -1.34 13.38
CA HIS A 61 -5.99 -0.49 14.48
C HIS A 61 -6.62 -1.31 15.61
N HIS A 62 -7.51 -2.26 15.30
CA HIS A 62 -8.16 -3.12 16.29
C HIS A 62 -7.19 -4.12 16.96
N GLU A 63 -6.05 -4.39 16.31
CA GLU A 63 -4.94 -5.15 16.89
C GLU A 63 -3.98 -4.27 17.75
N GLY A 64 -4.36 -3.01 18.01
CA GLY A 64 -3.66 -2.09 18.89
C GLY A 64 -2.53 -1.29 18.25
N VAL A 65 -2.45 -1.26 16.91
CA VAL A 65 -1.44 -0.49 16.17
C VAL A 65 -1.87 0.98 16.04
N ASP A 66 -0.97 1.93 16.28
CA ASP A 66 -1.22 3.35 15.99
C ASP A 66 -1.08 3.61 14.49
N ILE A 67 -2.20 3.59 13.80
CA ILE A 67 -2.26 3.66 12.33
C ILE A 67 -3.34 4.65 11.86
N GLU A 68 -3.06 5.32 10.73
CA GLU A 68 -3.99 6.19 10.01
C GLU A 68 -4.02 5.79 8.53
N GLY A 69 -5.20 5.83 7.88
CA GLY A 69 -5.34 5.60 6.45
C GLY A 69 -5.28 6.88 5.62
N VAL A 70 -4.57 6.82 4.49
CA VAL A 70 -4.53 7.89 3.48
C VAL A 70 -5.00 7.35 2.14
N GLU A 71 -5.99 8.03 1.52
CA GLU A 71 -6.62 7.56 0.29
C GLU A 71 -7.02 8.74 -0.61
N PRO A 72 -6.72 8.71 -1.91
CA PRO A 72 -7.12 9.78 -2.84
C PRO A 72 -8.57 9.67 -3.35
N VAL A 73 -9.22 8.50 -3.25
CA VAL A 73 -10.57 8.25 -3.76
C VAL A 73 -11.59 8.55 -2.68
N GLU A 74 -12.35 9.65 -2.81
CA GLU A 74 -13.31 10.09 -1.79
C GLU A 74 -14.41 9.05 -1.51
N ALA A 75 -14.82 8.28 -2.50
CA ALA A 75 -15.80 7.21 -2.31
C ALA A 75 -15.30 6.12 -1.35
N PHE A 76 -14.01 5.78 -1.40
CA PHE A 76 -13.40 4.84 -0.45
C PHE A 76 -13.27 5.46 0.94
N LEU A 77 -12.88 6.73 1.04
CA LEU A 77 -12.83 7.42 2.33
C LEU A 77 -14.19 7.49 3.02
N ALA A 78 -15.25 7.76 2.26
CA ALA A 78 -16.61 7.79 2.78
C ALA A 78 -17.05 6.40 3.29
N ASP A 79 -16.74 5.35 2.54
CA ASP A 79 -17.00 3.97 2.94
C ASP A 79 -16.20 3.58 4.19
N ALA A 80 -14.89 3.84 4.21
CA ALA A 80 -14.00 3.55 5.34
C ALA A 80 -14.46 4.24 6.63
N ARG A 81 -14.79 5.54 6.56
CA ARG A 81 -15.30 6.32 7.71
C ARG A 81 -16.66 5.83 8.20
N THR A 82 -17.48 5.29 7.30
CA THR A 82 -18.78 4.75 7.65
C THR A 82 -18.67 3.38 8.34
N ARG A 83 -17.80 2.51 7.82
CA ARG A 83 -17.61 1.16 8.36
C ARG A 83 -16.77 1.13 9.63
N TYR A 84 -15.79 2.02 9.72
CA TYR A 84 -14.78 2.04 10.77
C TYR A 84 -14.63 3.44 11.38
N PRO A 85 -15.69 3.94 12.06
CA PRO A 85 -15.76 5.34 12.52
C PRO A 85 -14.76 5.69 13.64
N ASP A 86 -14.17 4.72 14.28
CA ASP A 86 -13.15 4.82 15.32
C ASP A 86 -11.71 4.91 14.77
N VAL A 87 -11.55 4.72 13.46
CA VAL A 87 -10.24 4.77 12.77
C VAL A 87 -10.06 6.10 12.04
N ARG A 88 -8.83 6.62 12.05
CA ARG A 88 -8.50 7.87 11.37
C ARG A 88 -8.26 7.64 9.88
N TYR A 89 -8.94 8.42 9.05
CA TYR A 89 -8.78 8.43 7.59
C TYR A 89 -8.74 9.85 7.06
N ARG A 90 -7.81 10.13 6.15
CA ARG A 90 -7.73 11.44 5.47
C ARG A 90 -7.45 11.31 3.98
N ALA A 91 -7.80 12.36 3.25
CA ALA A 91 -7.44 12.46 1.84
C ALA A 91 -5.94 12.73 1.68
N GLY A 92 -5.32 12.12 0.67
CA GLY A 92 -3.92 12.34 0.35
C GLY A 92 -3.44 11.45 -0.79
N ARG A 93 -2.22 11.66 -1.23
CA ARG A 93 -1.57 10.97 -2.35
C ARG A 93 -0.22 10.43 -1.93
N ALA A 94 0.22 9.33 -2.54
CA ALA A 94 1.51 8.72 -2.25
C ALA A 94 2.71 9.62 -2.59
N GLU A 95 2.54 10.58 -3.51
CA GLU A 95 3.56 11.56 -3.90
C GLU A 95 3.64 12.79 -2.98
N ASP A 96 2.62 13.00 -2.13
CA ASP A 96 2.55 14.10 -1.16
C ASP A 96 1.67 13.67 0.01
N LEU A 97 2.29 13.15 1.05
CA LEU A 97 1.61 12.61 2.22
C LEU A 97 1.25 13.70 3.25
N GLY A 98 1.75 14.91 3.08
CA GLY A 98 1.43 16.04 3.95
C GLY A 98 1.88 15.86 5.40
N VAL A 99 2.91 15.05 5.65
CA VAL A 99 3.50 14.84 6.98
C VAL A 99 4.96 15.32 7.01
N PRO A 100 5.49 15.72 8.19
CA PRO A 100 6.89 16.14 8.31
C PRO A 100 7.88 15.03 7.95
N ASP A 101 9.10 15.42 7.56
CA ASP A 101 10.20 14.49 7.36
C ASP A 101 10.47 13.68 8.62
N GLY A 102 10.66 12.37 8.45
CA GLY A 102 11.05 11.49 9.55
C GLY A 102 10.03 11.39 10.69
N SER A 103 8.75 11.62 10.41
CA SER A 103 7.70 11.62 11.44
C SER A 103 6.99 10.28 11.63
N LEU A 104 7.20 9.32 10.73
CA LEU A 104 6.53 8.02 10.75
C LEU A 104 7.49 6.90 11.15
N GLY A 105 7.02 6.00 12.02
CA GLY A 105 7.72 4.75 12.33
C GLY A 105 7.52 3.72 11.23
N GLY A 106 6.37 3.71 10.56
CA GLY A 106 6.09 2.78 9.48
C GLY A 106 5.18 3.32 8.39
N ILE A 107 5.29 2.72 7.20
CA ILE A 107 4.38 2.93 6.09
C ILE A 107 3.95 1.57 5.53
N LEU A 108 2.64 1.36 5.45
CA LEU A 108 2.04 0.27 4.69
C LEU A 108 1.62 0.80 3.33
N ALA A 109 2.05 0.18 2.24
CA ALA A 109 1.63 0.49 0.87
C ALA A 109 1.16 -0.81 0.18
N TRP A 110 0.04 -1.36 0.66
CA TRP A 110 -0.45 -2.67 0.25
C TRP A 110 -1.20 -2.60 -1.08
N PHE A 111 -0.52 -2.95 -2.17
CA PHE A 111 -1.01 -2.84 -3.56
C PHE A 111 -1.41 -1.42 -4.00
N SER A 112 -0.99 -0.38 -3.32
CA SER A 112 -1.38 1.00 -3.61
C SER A 112 -0.61 1.62 -4.79
N LEU A 113 0.60 1.13 -5.10
CA LEU A 113 1.44 1.65 -6.19
C LEU A 113 1.35 0.84 -7.49
N ILE A 114 0.48 -0.17 -7.56
CA ILE A 114 0.41 -1.11 -8.69
C ILE A 114 0.00 -0.46 -10.03
N HIS A 115 -0.69 0.66 -9.98
CA HIS A 115 -1.12 1.43 -11.16
C HIS A 115 -0.17 2.56 -11.53
N THR A 116 0.84 2.82 -10.71
CA THR A 116 1.84 3.84 -10.99
C THR A 116 2.69 3.42 -12.19
N ASP A 117 2.79 4.30 -13.20
CA ASP A 117 3.69 4.06 -14.34
C ASP A 117 5.11 3.80 -13.80
N PRO A 118 5.78 2.71 -14.20
CA PRO A 118 7.13 2.40 -13.71
C PRO A 118 8.16 3.53 -13.89
N ARG A 119 7.93 4.45 -14.83
CA ARG A 119 8.77 5.65 -15.03
C ARG A 119 8.50 6.76 -14.01
N ALA A 120 7.39 6.67 -13.29
CA ALA A 120 6.96 7.66 -12.30
C ALA A 120 7.01 7.14 -10.85
N VAL A 121 7.39 5.86 -10.63
CA VAL A 121 7.36 5.21 -9.31
C VAL A 121 8.37 5.83 -8.33
N ASP A 122 9.40 6.49 -8.83
CA ASP A 122 10.44 7.10 -7.99
C ASP A 122 9.88 8.25 -7.12
N ALA A 123 8.88 8.98 -7.61
CA ALA A 123 8.28 10.09 -6.86
C ALA A 123 7.55 9.60 -5.58
N PRO A 124 6.59 8.67 -5.63
CA PRO A 124 6.00 8.14 -4.41
C PRO A 124 7.03 7.43 -3.51
N LEU A 125 7.95 6.63 -4.04
CA LEU A 125 8.96 5.96 -3.21
C LEU A 125 9.86 6.96 -2.46
N THR A 126 10.25 8.06 -3.09
CA THR A 126 11.01 9.14 -2.44
C THR A 126 10.21 9.80 -1.32
N GLU A 127 8.92 10.04 -1.54
CA GLU A 127 8.03 10.61 -0.51
C GLU A 127 7.86 9.64 0.68
N LEU A 128 7.65 8.35 0.42
CA LEU A 128 7.57 7.34 1.47
C LEU A 128 8.87 7.33 2.30
N ALA A 129 10.03 7.30 1.63
CA ALA A 129 11.33 7.33 2.31
C ALA A 129 11.54 8.62 3.12
N ARG A 130 11.12 9.79 2.61
CA ARG A 130 11.22 11.08 3.32
C ARG A 130 10.47 11.06 4.64
N CYS A 131 9.25 10.49 4.64
CA CYS A 131 8.35 10.48 5.79
C CYS A 131 8.79 9.54 6.92
N LEU A 132 9.49 8.44 6.61
CA LEU A 132 9.98 7.49 7.62
C LEU A 132 11.08 8.12 8.49
N CYS A 133 11.07 7.84 9.78
CA CYS A 133 12.17 8.19 10.68
C CYS A 133 13.38 7.26 10.44
N PRO A 134 14.59 7.59 10.94
CA PRO A 134 15.69 6.63 10.98
C PRO A 134 15.29 5.34 11.71
N GLY A 135 15.46 4.18 11.06
CA GLY A 135 14.98 2.89 11.53
C GLY A 135 13.50 2.62 11.27
N GLY A 136 12.79 3.55 10.65
CA GLY A 136 11.40 3.35 10.22
C GLY A 136 11.28 2.36 9.06
N SER A 137 10.15 1.65 8.96
CA SER A 137 9.96 0.51 8.07
C SER A 137 8.83 0.72 7.05
N LEU A 138 9.07 0.30 5.80
CA LEU A 138 8.10 0.23 4.72
C LEU A 138 7.69 -1.23 4.49
N ALA A 139 6.38 -1.51 4.44
CA ALA A 139 5.82 -2.75 3.90
C ALA A 139 5.08 -2.47 2.60
N LEU A 140 5.53 -3.06 1.49
CA LEU A 140 5.03 -2.80 0.14
C LEU A 140 4.49 -4.09 -0.49
N GLY A 141 3.20 -4.08 -0.88
CA GLY A 141 2.56 -5.14 -1.65
C GLY A 141 2.59 -4.86 -3.16
N PHE A 142 2.95 -5.85 -3.98
CA PHE A 142 3.07 -5.69 -5.43
C PHE A 142 2.78 -6.99 -6.19
N PHE A 143 2.46 -6.90 -7.47
CA PHE A 143 2.34 -8.07 -8.36
C PHE A 143 3.70 -8.45 -8.94
N VAL A 144 4.04 -9.74 -8.80
CA VAL A 144 5.34 -10.29 -9.23
C VAL A 144 5.27 -10.79 -10.67
N GLY A 145 6.21 -10.34 -11.49
CA GLY A 145 6.33 -10.73 -12.90
C GLY A 145 7.48 -10.00 -13.60
N PRO A 146 7.55 -10.02 -14.93
CA PRO A 146 8.57 -9.31 -15.68
C PRO A 146 8.44 -7.79 -15.44
N ASP A 147 9.57 -7.14 -15.14
CA ASP A 147 9.62 -5.72 -14.82
C ASP A 147 8.88 -4.86 -15.85
N HIS A 148 8.08 -3.92 -15.33
CA HIS A 148 7.38 -2.89 -16.09
C HIS A 148 6.34 -3.43 -17.08
N THR A 149 6.03 -4.72 -17.07
CA THR A 149 5.04 -5.32 -17.95
C THR A 149 3.64 -4.94 -17.50
N PRO A 150 2.85 -4.24 -18.33
CA PRO A 150 1.46 -3.92 -18.00
C PRO A 150 0.58 -5.17 -18.09
N PHE A 151 -0.48 -5.19 -17.30
CA PHE A 151 -1.55 -6.19 -17.40
C PHE A 151 -2.92 -5.59 -17.09
N ASP A 152 -3.96 -6.27 -17.58
CA ASP A 152 -5.33 -5.89 -17.31
C ASP A 152 -5.70 -6.28 -15.87
N HIS A 153 -5.76 -5.28 -15.01
CA HIS A 153 -6.32 -5.40 -13.65
C HIS A 153 -7.82 -5.07 -13.69
N ALA A 154 -8.57 -5.57 -12.70
CA ALA A 154 -10.02 -5.41 -12.66
C ALA A 154 -10.50 -3.95 -12.77
N ILE A 155 -9.74 -2.99 -12.28
CA ILE A 155 -10.10 -1.56 -12.32
C ILE A 155 -9.49 -0.86 -13.53
N THR A 156 -8.17 -0.99 -13.70
CA THR A 156 -7.43 -0.34 -14.81
C THR A 156 -6.07 -1.03 -14.96
N THR A 157 -5.25 -0.63 -15.93
CA THR A 157 -3.91 -1.19 -16.12
C THR A 157 -3.09 -1.15 -14.84
N ALA A 158 -2.49 -2.28 -14.49
CA ALA A 158 -1.48 -2.38 -13.44
C ALA A 158 -0.16 -2.93 -14.02
N TYR A 159 0.91 -2.89 -13.22
CA TYR A 159 2.24 -3.27 -13.67
C TYR A 159 2.83 -4.35 -12.79
N PHE A 160 3.51 -5.30 -13.44
CA PHE A 160 4.35 -6.27 -12.75
C PHE A 160 5.73 -5.67 -12.42
N TRP A 161 6.28 -6.18 -11.33
CA TRP A 161 7.67 -5.95 -10.93
C TRP A 161 8.34 -7.30 -10.62
N SER A 162 9.60 -7.46 -11.02
CA SER A 162 10.43 -8.48 -10.39
C SER A 162 10.82 -8.01 -8.99
N VAL A 163 11.12 -8.95 -8.08
CA VAL A 163 11.63 -8.61 -6.75
C VAL A 163 12.87 -7.71 -6.86
N ASP A 164 13.85 -8.10 -7.70
CA ASP A 164 15.08 -7.34 -7.91
C ASP A 164 14.83 -5.95 -8.52
N GLY A 165 13.86 -5.84 -9.44
CA GLY A 165 13.52 -4.57 -10.09
C GLY A 165 12.95 -3.57 -9.10
N LEU A 166 11.98 -4.01 -8.29
CA LEU A 166 11.37 -3.17 -7.27
C LEU A 166 12.35 -2.84 -6.14
N SER A 167 13.13 -3.82 -5.68
CA SER A 167 14.16 -3.61 -4.65
C SER A 167 15.12 -2.50 -5.05
N ARG A 168 15.65 -2.52 -6.29
CA ARG A 168 16.52 -1.43 -6.77
C ARG A 168 15.86 -0.06 -6.72
N ARG A 169 14.55 0.06 -7.01
CA ARG A 169 13.83 1.35 -6.94
C ARG A 169 13.67 1.82 -5.50
N VAL A 170 13.35 0.91 -4.60
CA VAL A 170 13.25 1.17 -3.16
C VAL A 170 14.60 1.62 -2.59
N GLU A 171 15.69 0.93 -2.98
CA GLU A 171 17.05 1.30 -2.56
C GLU A 171 17.51 2.64 -3.13
N GLN A 172 17.16 2.96 -4.38
CA GLN A 172 17.41 4.27 -4.98
C GLN A 172 16.68 5.41 -4.27
N ALA A 173 15.54 5.14 -3.63
CA ALA A 173 14.83 6.09 -2.79
C ALA A 173 15.48 6.30 -1.40
N GLY A 174 16.56 5.57 -1.07
CA GLY A 174 17.30 5.70 0.19
C GLY A 174 16.87 4.74 1.30
N LEU A 175 16.14 3.68 0.96
CA LEU A 175 15.78 2.61 1.88
C LEU A 175 16.68 1.38 1.67
N THR A 176 16.74 0.50 2.66
CA THR A 176 17.44 -0.80 2.58
C THR A 176 16.42 -1.92 2.60
N VAL A 177 16.35 -2.76 1.56
CA VAL A 177 15.45 -3.92 1.54
C VAL A 177 15.98 -4.97 2.51
N VAL A 178 15.13 -5.38 3.47
CA VAL A 178 15.50 -6.34 4.53
C VAL A 178 14.78 -7.68 4.37
N ASP A 179 13.63 -7.72 3.70
CA ASP A 179 12.89 -8.96 3.40
C ASP A 179 12.09 -8.81 2.10
N ALA A 180 11.95 -9.90 1.36
CA ALA A 180 11.07 -9.97 0.20
C ALA A 180 10.50 -11.39 0.05
N GLN A 181 9.20 -11.51 0.16
CA GLN A 181 8.47 -12.77 0.09
C GLN A 181 7.60 -12.79 -1.16
N VAL A 182 7.59 -13.92 -1.89
CA VAL A 182 6.75 -14.13 -3.06
C VAL A 182 5.70 -15.20 -2.76
N ARG A 183 4.49 -14.96 -3.20
CA ARG A 183 3.34 -15.84 -3.05
C ARG A 183 2.80 -16.26 -4.42
N THR A 184 2.64 -17.56 -4.61
CA THR A 184 2.21 -18.18 -5.88
C THR A 184 1.09 -19.16 -5.62
N ASP A 185 -0.13 -18.67 -5.44
CA ASP A 185 -1.29 -19.54 -5.24
C ASP A 185 -1.90 -19.97 -6.57
N PRO A 186 -2.39 -21.22 -6.67
CA PRO A 186 -3.09 -21.66 -7.85
C PRO A 186 -4.28 -20.75 -8.20
N GLY A 187 -4.34 -20.31 -9.45
CA GLY A 187 -5.44 -19.47 -9.95
C GLY A 187 -5.34 -17.98 -9.62
N THR A 188 -4.29 -17.54 -8.92
CA THR A 188 -4.03 -16.13 -8.64
C THR A 188 -2.76 -15.64 -9.34
N ARG A 189 -2.67 -14.32 -9.56
CA ARG A 189 -1.39 -13.73 -10.01
C ARG A 189 -0.37 -13.80 -8.89
N PRO A 190 0.90 -14.15 -9.19
CA PRO A 190 1.96 -14.05 -8.20
C PRO A 190 2.05 -12.64 -7.65
N TYR A 191 2.24 -12.53 -6.33
CA TYR A 191 2.40 -11.24 -5.65
C TYR A 191 3.46 -11.34 -4.56
N GLY A 192 3.91 -10.19 -4.07
CA GLY A 192 4.96 -10.11 -3.08
C GLY A 192 4.66 -9.14 -1.95
N LEU A 193 5.31 -9.38 -0.83
CA LEU A 193 5.53 -8.44 0.25
C LEU A 193 7.02 -8.11 0.27
N LEU A 194 7.36 -6.84 0.14
CA LEU A 194 8.72 -6.32 0.30
C LEU A 194 8.75 -5.47 1.57
N VAL A 195 9.74 -5.70 2.43
CA VAL A 195 9.98 -4.89 3.62
C VAL A 195 11.32 -4.19 3.49
N ALA A 196 11.34 -2.88 3.74
CA ALA A 196 12.55 -2.07 3.69
C ALA A 196 12.63 -1.12 4.89
N GLU A 197 13.84 -0.69 5.27
CA GLU A 197 14.12 0.18 6.39
C GLU A 197 14.90 1.44 5.94
N ARG A 198 14.67 2.54 6.66
CA ARG A 198 15.36 3.80 6.45
C ARG A 198 16.61 3.94 7.32
#